data_d5c5696334a404f13a78b130a6265a08
#
_entry.id   d5c5696334a404f13a78b130a6265a08
#
_cell.length_a   1.000
_cell.length_b   1.000
_cell.length_c   1.000
_cell.angle_alpha   90.00
_cell.angle_beta   90.00
_cell.angle_gamma   90.00
#
_symmetry.space_group_name_H-M   'P 1'
#
loop_
_entity.id
_entity.type
_entity.pdbx_description
1 polymer ?
#
loop_
_entity_poly.entity_id
_entity_poly.type
_entity_poly.pdbx_seq_one_letter_code
_entity_poly.pdbx_strand_id
1 'polypeptide(L)'
;MAALTFPLHRKQKVIVRQRLGEGSEGQPYEFIVESVSPEEVLLLPVDEKVDIASVFTPGEIVIGFIPGDPPYQFQSVVIRVRRTYLVRPPSLTPRPISMLLISAPEQVAVVERRRYFRVRVLFEAKVAFVLDEKGSITDFYPATGLDISSMGVGLHIKPTPTCPIPRPLLQQQVLVTGSLPSVRPEFPNGLSFEASGEVRNITEMGTGWRVGIMFTSIERRTQDLIVAWCFAFQRRLKREGLPVLEGEVVLDENEVKEAWQR
;
A
#
# COMPACT_ATOMS: atom_id res chain seq x y z
N MET A 1 -32.90 5.42 -4.24
CA MET A 1 -31.69 4.63 -4.60
C MET A 1 -30.62 5.64 -4.95
N ALA A 2 -29.61 5.84 -4.08
CA ALA A 2 -28.46 6.65 -4.43
C ALA A 2 -27.67 5.89 -5.51
N ALA A 3 -27.45 6.50 -6.66
CA ALA A 3 -26.56 5.98 -7.67
C ALA A 3 -25.18 5.85 -7.03
N LEU A 4 -24.71 4.61 -6.85
CA LEU A 4 -23.33 4.36 -6.47
C LEU A 4 -22.46 4.98 -7.56
N THR A 5 -21.84 6.11 -7.23
CA THR A 5 -20.86 6.73 -8.11
C THR A 5 -19.72 5.73 -8.27
N PHE A 6 -19.60 5.19 -9.46
CA PHE A 6 -18.57 4.21 -9.78
C PHE A 6 -17.18 4.83 -9.49
N PRO A 7 -16.33 4.19 -8.64
CA PRO A 7 -15.10 4.83 -8.17
C PRO A 7 -13.98 4.88 -9.22
N LEU A 8 -14.22 4.44 -10.46
CA LEU A 8 -13.23 4.57 -11.53
C LEU A 8 -13.28 5.96 -12.16
N HIS A 9 -12.12 6.58 -12.28
CA HIS A 9 -11.95 7.85 -12.96
C HIS A 9 -10.69 7.85 -13.83
N ARG A 10 -10.66 8.75 -14.81
CA ARG A 10 -9.52 8.91 -15.72
C ARG A 10 -8.21 9.10 -14.96
N LYS A 11 -7.13 8.50 -15.47
CA LYS A 11 -5.76 8.46 -14.90
C LYS A 11 -5.60 7.60 -13.63
N GLN A 12 -6.64 6.96 -13.17
CA GLN A 12 -6.55 6.05 -12.02
C GLN A 12 -5.82 4.76 -12.40
N LYS A 13 -4.98 4.28 -11.47
CA LYS A 13 -4.31 2.98 -11.60
C LYS A 13 -5.28 1.86 -11.25
N VAL A 14 -5.27 0.80 -12.07
CA VAL A 14 -6.06 -0.42 -11.88
C VAL A 14 -5.17 -1.62 -12.14
N ILE A 15 -5.32 -2.66 -11.34
CA ILE A 15 -4.68 -3.95 -11.56
C ILE A 15 -5.74 -4.91 -12.07
N VAL A 16 -5.52 -5.54 -13.22
CA VAL A 16 -6.48 -6.47 -13.83
C VAL A 16 -5.87 -7.86 -13.94
N ARG A 17 -6.65 -8.89 -13.61
CA ARG A 17 -6.31 -10.31 -13.74
C ARG A 17 -7.40 -11.04 -14.50
N GLN A 18 -7.05 -12.07 -15.26
CA GLN A 18 -8.00 -13.02 -15.82
C GLN A 18 -8.56 -13.89 -14.70
N ARG A 19 -9.83 -14.28 -14.82
CA ARG A 19 -10.44 -15.33 -14.00
C ARG A 19 -10.28 -16.67 -14.71
N LEU A 20 -9.41 -17.53 -14.21
CA LEU A 20 -9.04 -18.82 -14.84
C LEU A 20 -9.95 -19.99 -14.43
N GLY A 21 -10.96 -19.77 -13.59
CA GLY A 21 -11.87 -20.78 -13.05
C GLY A 21 -12.37 -20.42 -11.65
N GLU A 22 -13.00 -21.35 -10.94
CA GLU A 22 -13.45 -21.14 -9.56
C GLU A 22 -12.24 -20.96 -8.64
N GLY A 23 -12.03 -19.73 -8.14
CA GLY A 23 -10.98 -19.40 -7.16
C GLY A 23 -9.56 -19.27 -7.72
N SER A 24 -9.36 -19.41 -9.04
CA SER A 24 -8.06 -19.21 -9.68
C SER A 24 -8.01 -17.92 -10.46
N GLU A 25 -6.97 -17.12 -10.21
CA GLU A 25 -6.69 -15.85 -10.89
C GLU A 25 -5.38 -15.94 -11.67
N GLY A 26 -5.36 -15.30 -12.85
CA GLY A 26 -4.16 -15.16 -13.67
C GLY A 26 -3.16 -14.16 -13.09
N GLN A 27 -2.08 -13.97 -13.83
CA GLN A 27 -1.06 -12.97 -13.50
C GLN A 27 -1.67 -11.55 -13.46
N PRO A 28 -1.25 -10.69 -12.51
CA PRO A 28 -1.71 -9.31 -12.46
C PRO A 28 -1.03 -8.44 -13.52
N TYR A 29 -1.81 -7.60 -14.18
CA TYR A 29 -1.35 -6.56 -15.10
C TYR A 29 -1.81 -5.19 -14.64
N GLU A 30 -0.91 -4.22 -14.68
CA GLU A 30 -1.20 -2.85 -14.27
C GLU A 30 -1.67 -2.01 -15.46
N PHE A 31 -2.73 -1.23 -15.24
CA PHE A 31 -3.32 -0.34 -16.22
C PHE A 31 -3.58 1.04 -15.64
N ILE A 32 -3.68 2.02 -16.53
CA ILE A 32 -4.21 3.35 -16.25
C ILE A 32 -5.56 3.47 -16.96
N VAL A 33 -6.56 3.96 -16.26
CA VAL A 33 -7.86 4.28 -16.86
C VAL A 33 -7.72 5.46 -17.81
N GLU A 34 -7.97 5.24 -19.10
CA GLU A 34 -7.93 6.30 -20.12
C GLU A 34 -9.27 6.99 -20.27
N SER A 35 -10.36 6.20 -20.29
CA SER A 35 -11.72 6.74 -20.31
C SER A 35 -12.70 5.83 -19.59
N VAL A 36 -13.78 6.43 -19.08
CA VAL A 36 -14.90 5.74 -18.44
C VAL A 36 -16.18 6.25 -19.06
N SER A 37 -17.05 5.34 -19.48
CA SER A 37 -18.42 5.60 -19.90
C SER A 37 -19.39 4.73 -19.10
N PRO A 38 -20.71 4.94 -19.18
CA PRO A 38 -21.69 4.07 -18.52
C PRO A 38 -21.63 2.61 -18.96
N GLU A 39 -21.13 2.33 -20.15
CA GLU A 39 -21.13 1.00 -20.76
C GLU A 39 -19.75 0.34 -20.74
N GLU A 40 -18.68 1.14 -20.80
CA GLU A 40 -17.33 0.61 -21.00
C GLU A 40 -16.23 1.43 -20.30
N VAL A 41 -15.13 0.76 -19.99
CA VAL A 41 -13.90 1.35 -19.44
C VAL A 41 -12.73 0.99 -20.34
N LEU A 42 -12.00 2.00 -20.79
CA LEU A 42 -10.79 1.85 -21.59
C LEU A 42 -9.54 1.93 -20.71
N LEU A 43 -8.72 0.90 -20.78
CA LEU A 43 -7.55 0.69 -19.95
C LEU A 43 -6.29 0.69 -20.80
N LEU A 44 -5.31 1.51 -20.42
CA LEU A 44 -3.99 1.61 -21.04
C LEU A 44 -2.97 0.85 -20.17
N PRO A 45 -2.21 -0.12 -20.70
CA PRO A 45 -1.21 -0.84 -19.92
C PRO A 45 -0.09 0.09 -19.45
N VAL A 46 0.36 -0.09 -18.21
CA VAL A 46 1.51 0.66 -17.66
C VAL A 46 2.80 0.18 -18.29
N ASP A 47 2.96 -1.14 -18.45
CA ASP A 47 4.07 -1.71 -19.22
C ASP A 47 3.66 -1.84 -20.69
N GLU A 48 4.18 -0.94 -21.51
CA GLU A 48 3.90 -0.88 -22.95
C GLU A 48 4.49 -2.08 -23.73
N LYS A 49 5.36 -2.88 -23.12
CA LYS A 49 5.97 -4.08 -23.74
C LYS A 49 5.06 -5.29 -23.68
N VAL A 50 4.05 -5.27 -22.82
CA VAL A 50 3.10 -6.38 -22.69
C VAL A 50 2.15 -6.38 -23.89
N ASP A 51 2.13 -7.47 -24.63
CA ASP A 51 1.13 -7.69 -25.68
C ASP A 51 -0.20 -8.10 -25.05
N ILE A 52 -1.01 -7.11 -24.72
CA ILE A 52 -2.33 -7.29 -24.11
C ILE A 52 -3.24 -8.19 -24.95
N ALA A 53 -3.06 -8.21 -26.30
CA ALA A 53 -3.86 -9.05 -27.19
C ALA A 53 -3.52 -10.54 -27.10
N SER A 54 -2.32 -10.90 -26.62
CA SER A 54 -1.95 -12.30 -26.36
C SER A 54 -2.42 -12.78 -24.99
N VAL A 55 -2.78 -11.83 -24.10
CA VAL A 55 -3.18 -12.12 -22.71
C VAL A 55 -4.70 -12.19 -22.57
N PHE A 56 -5.41 -11.20 -23.09
CA PHE A 56 -6.86 -11.05 -22.87
C PHE A 56 -7.66 -11.32 -24.14
N THR A 57 -8.70 -12.14 -24.01
CA THR A 57 -9.60 -12.52 -25.10
C THR A 57 -10.98 -11.91 -24.88
N PRO A 58 -11.66 -11.39 -25.95
CA PRO A 58 -13.04 -10.93 -25.84
C PRO A 58 -13.96 -12.01 -25.26
N GLY A 59 -14.83 -11.60 -24.35
CA GLY A 59 -15.74 -12.48 -23.61
C GLY A 59 -15.19 -13.06 -22.32
N GLU A 60 -13.89 -12.94 -22.06
CA GLU A 60 -13.29 -13.38 -20.80
C GLU A 60 -13.72 -12.50 -19.63
N ILE A 61 -13.89 -13.15 -18.48
CA ILE A 61 -14.12 -12.47 -17.20
C ILE A 61 -12.79 -12.01 -16.63
N VAL A 62 -12.75 -10.76 -16.21
CA VAL A 62 -11.61 -10.17 -15.52
C VAL A 62 -12.00 -9.68 -14.15
N ILE A 63 -11.03 -9.74 -13.23
CA ILE A 63 -11.13 -9.18 -11.89
C ILE A 63 -10.23 -7.95 -11.86
N GLY A 64 -10.85 -6.79 -11.65
CA GLY A 64 -10.16 -5.51 -11.51
C GLY A 64 -10.00 -5.15 -10.06
N PHE A 65 -8.86 -4.58 -9.73
CA PHE A 65 -8.53 -4.10 -8.41
C PHE A 65 -8.08 -2.63 -8.49
N ILE A 66 -8.75 -1.77 -7.74
CA ILE A 66 -8.44 -0.35 -7.61
C ILE A 66 -7.66 -0.17 -6.32
N PRO A 67 -6.35 0.14 -6.39
CA PRO A 67 -5.58 0.46 -5.20
C PRO A 67 -6.10 1.75 -4.58
N GLY A 68 -6.18 1.79 -3.28
CA GLY A 68 -6.67 2.93 -2.53
C GLY A 68 -6.99 2.55 -1.10
N ASP A 69 -7.63 3.47 -0.39
CA ASP A 69 -8.07 3.23 0.96
C ASP A 69 -9.46 3.84 1.19
N PRO A 70 -10.48 3.00 1.26
CA PRO A 70 -10.42 1.54 1.07
C PRO A 70 -10.09 1.12 -0.36
N PRO A 71 -9.46 -0.04 -0.57
CA PRO A 71 -9.29 -0.63 -1.89
C PRO A 71 -10.60 -1.22 -2.38
N TYR A 72 -10.80 -1.20 -3.70
CA TYR A 72 -12.00 -1.75 -4.31
C TYR A 72 -11.66 -2.89 -5.26
N GLN A 73 -12.57 -3.83 -5.39
CA GLN A 73 -12.52 -4.90 -6.37
C GLN A 73 -13.81 -4.90 -7.19
N PHE A 74 -13.70 -5.22 -8.47
CA PHE A 74 -14.83 -5.39 -9.35
C PHE A 74 -14.61 -6.57 -10.29
N GLN A 75 -15.68 -7.06 -10.84
CA GLN A 75 -15.69 -8.02 -11.93
C GLN A 75 -16.22 -7.34 -13.20
N SER A 76 -15.61 -7.69 -14.33
CA SER A 76 -15.99 -7.14 -15.63
C SER A 76 -15.72 -8.18 -16.72
N VAL A 77 -16.13 -7.86 -17.94
CA VAL A 77 -15.93 -8.71 -19.12
C VAL A 77 -15.09 -7.96 -20.15
N VAL A 78 -14.13 -8.62 -20.75
CA VAL A 78 -13.35 -8.07 -21.86
C VAL A 78 -14.27 -7.92 -23.09
N ILE A 79 -14.48 -6.69 -23.53
CA ILE A 79 -15.23 -6.39 -24.76
C ILE A 79 -14.32 -6.64 -25.96
N ARG A 80 -13.14 -6.04 -25.95
CA ARG A 80 -12.14 -6.19 -27.02
C ARG A 80 -10.78 -5.68 -26.59
N VAL A 81 -9.75 -6.08 -27.31
CA VAL A 81 -8.43 -5.44 -27.28
C VAL A 81 -8.32 -4.54 -28.51
N ARG A 82 -7.99 -3.28 -28.30
CA ARG A 82 -7.84 -2.27 -29.36
C ARG A 82 -6.38 -1.90 -29.54
N ARG A 83 -5.84 -2.10 -30.72
CA ARG A 83 -4.53 -1.57 -31.11
C ARG A 83 -4.62 -0.09 -31.43
N THR A 84 -3.67 0.69 -30.95
CA THR A 84 -3.54 2.11 -31.23
C THR A 84 -2.07 2.51 -31.26
N TYR A 85 -1.79 3.76 -31.55
CA TYR A 85 -0.44 4.30 -31.53
C TYR A 85 -0.33 5.37 -30.46
N LEU A 86 0.70 5.26 -29.63
CA LEU A 86 1.02 6.23 -28.61
C LEU A 86 2.16 7.13 -29.10
N VAL A 87 1.97 8.44 -29.01
CA VAL A 87 3.01 9.44 -29.28
C VAL A 87 3.31 10.16 -27.96
N ARG A 88 4.54 10.06 -27.48
CA ARG A 88 5.00 10.75 -26.26
C ARG A 88 6.20 11.65 -26.57
N PRO A 89 6.15 12.93 -26.18
CA PRO A 89 7.35 13.78 -26.19
C PRO A 89 8.47 13.18 -25.31
N PRO A 90 9.76 13.34 -25.64
CA PRO A 90 10.29 14.11 -26.77
C PRO A 90 10.29 13.36 -28.12
N SER A 91 10.00 12.05 -28.14
CA SER A 91 9.93 11.30 -29.40
C SER A 91 8.55 11.46 -30.02
N LEU A 92 8.50 11.98 -31.23
CA LEU A 92 7.27 12.04 -32.03
C LEU A 92 6.99 10.76 -32.82
N THR A 93 7.82 9.72 -32.63
CA THR A 93 7.64 8.44 -33.34
C THR A 93 6.46 7.68 -32.70
N PRO A 94 5.41 7.38 -33.48
CA PRO A 94 4.29 6.58 -32.98
C PRO A 94 4.72 5.17 -32.59
N ARG A 95 4.37 4.73 -31.38
CA ARG A 95 4.61 3.36 -30.92
C ARG A 95 3.28 2.62 -30.85
N PRO A 96 3.20 1.41 -31.41
CA PRO A 96 1.99 0.60 -31.31
C PRO A 96 1.78 0.19 -29.85
N ILE A 97 0.56 0.31 -29.37
CA ILE A 97 0.14 -0.14 -28.04
C ILE A 97 -1.21 -0.81 -28.13
N SER A 98 -1.42 -1.85 -27.31
CA SER A 98 -2.71 -2.52 -27.19
C SER A 98 -3.42 -2.03 -25.94
N MET A 99 -4.65 -1.53 -26.08
CA MET A 99 -5.51 -1.12 -24.97
C MET A 99 -6.56 -2.18 -24.70
N LEU A 100 -6.92 -2.36 -23.42
CA LEU A 100 -7.97 -3.27 -22.99
C LEU A 100 -9.27 -2.50 -22.80
N LEU A 101 -10.33 -2.92 -23.49
CA LEU A 101 -11.69 -2.41 -23.32
C LEU A 101 -12.50 -3.44 -22.55
N ILE A 102 -13.00 -3.05 -21.39
CA ILE A 102 -13.84 -3.88 -20.53
C ILE A 102 -15.24 -3.27 -20.39
N SER A 103 -16.26 -4.07 -20.09
CA SER A 103 -17.58 -3.55 -19.73
C SER A 103 -17.49 -2.71 -18.46
N ALA A 104 -18.34 -1.68 -18.35
CA ALA A 104 -18.46 -0.97 -17.09
C ALA A 104 -18.91 -1.98 -16.01
N PRO A 105 -18.19 -2.09 -14.88
CA PRO A 105 -18.56 -3.04 -13.84
C PRO A 105 -19.91 -2.68 -13.22
N GLU A 106 -20.79 -3.65 -13.10
CA GLU A 106 -22.11 -3.48 -12.48
C GLU A 106 -22.03 -3.33 -10.97
N GLN A 107 -21.02 -3.97 -10.36
CA GLN A 107 -20.83 -3.99 -8.91
C GLN A 107 -19.35 -3.76 -8.56
N VAL A 108 -19.14 -2.97 -7.53
CA VAL A 108 -17.83 -2.71 -6.95
C VAL A 108 -17.91 -2.98 -5.45
N ALA A 109 -17.04 -3.87 -4.97
CA ALA A 109 -16.98 -4.23 -3.57
C ALA A 109 -15.73 -3.63 -2.91
N VAL A 110 -15.87 -3.15 -1.69
CA VAL A 110 -14.72 -2.83 -0.85
C VAL A 110 -14.03 -4.13 -0.46
N VAL A 111 -12.73 -4.19 -0.71
CA VAL A 111 -11.94 -5.36 -0.32
C VAL A 111 -11.29 -5.09 1.02
N GLU A 112 -11.81 -5.72 2.06
CA GLU A 112 -11.12 -5.71 3.34
C GLU A 112 -9.93 -6.68 3.29
N ARG A 113 -8.75 -6.16 2.90
CA ARG A 113 -7.50 -6.94 2.86
C ARG A 113 -6.85 -7.08 4.22
N ARG A 114 -7.25 -6.24 5.17
CA ARG A 114 -6.59 -6.14 6.47
C ARG A 114 -7.32 -7.00 7.50
N ARG A 115 -6.67 -8.07 7.92
CA ARG A 115 -7.15 -8.88 9.05
C ARG A 115 -7.00 -8.15 10.40
N TYR A 116 -6.18 -7.09 10.45
CA TYR A 116 -5.82 -6.38 11.68
C TYR A 116 -5.95 -4.89 11.48
N PHE A 117 -6.53 -4.26 12.48
CA PHE A 117 -6.71 -2.84 12.55
C PHE A 117 -5.35 -2.12 12.63
N ARG A 118 -5.18 -1.03 11.87
CA ARG A 118 -3.97 -0.19 11.86
C ARG A 118 -4.32 1.22 12.27
N VAL A 119 -3.39 1.83 13.01
CA VAL A 119 -3.46 3.24 13.40
C VAL A 119 -2.28 3.96 12.77
N ARG A 120 -2.57 5.09 12.15
CA ARG A 120 -1.55 6.01 11.68
C ARG A 120 -1.10 6.88 12.81
N VAL A 121 0.18 6.90 13.04
CA VAL A 121 0.80 7.65 14.12
C VAL A 121 2.28 7.78 13.83
N LEU A 122 2.82 8.97 14.05
CA LEU A 122 4.26 9.18 14.01
C LEU A 122 4.87 8.81 15.35
N PHE A 123 5.94 8.04 15.32
CA PHE A 123 6.68 7.65 16.52
C PHE A 123 8.14 7.33 16.21
N GLU A 124 8.97 7.40 17.24
CA GLU A 124 10.37 7.02 17.13
C GLU A 124 10.50 5.51 17.02
N ALA A 125 11.28 5.07 16.05
CA ALA A 125 11.60 3.66 15.84
C ALA A 125 13.05 3.47 15.47
N LYS A 126 13.53 2.23 15.63
CA LYS A 126 14.83 1.79 15.13
C LYS A 126 14.66 0.44 14.45
N VAL A 127 15.45 0.18 13.43
CA VAL A 127 15.45 -1.07 12.68
C VAL A 127 16.86 -1.59 12.49
N ALA A 128 17.07 -2.88 12.69
CA ALA A 128 18.30 -3.59 12.35
C ALA A 128 17.98 -4.69 11.34
N PHE A 129 18.84 -4.89 10.35
CA PHE A 129 18.66 -5.91 9.32
C PHE A 129 19.44 -7.16 9.67
N VAL A 130 18.81 -8.32 9.51
CA VAL A 130 19.51 -9.61 9.64
C VAL A 130 20.34 -9.84 8.38
N LEU A 131 21.62 -10.12 8.57
CA LEU A 131 22.61 -10.23 7.50
C LEU A 131 22.79 -11.65 6.99
N ASP A 132 22.64 -12.64 7.85
CA ASP A 132 22.91 -14.04 7.55
C ASP A 132 21.98 -15.00 8.31
N GLU A 133 22.03 -16.27 7.95
CA GLU A 133 21.25 -17.34 8.60
C GLU A 133 21.67 -17.61 10.06
N LYS A 134 22.84 -17.13 10.49
CA LYS A 134 23.30 -17.25 11.88
C LYS A 134 22.71 -16.18 12.79
N GLY A 135 21.94 -15.25 12.23
CA GLY A 135 21.29 -14.18 12.97
C GLY A 135 22.17 -12.98 13.26
N SER A 136 23.29 -12.81 12.55
CA SER A 136 24.09 -11.57 12.62
C SER A 136 23.23 -10.41 12.17
N ILE A 137 23.27 -9.29 12.89
CA ILE A 137 22.47 -8.09 12.60
C ILE A 137 23.36 -6.89 12.33
N THR A 138 22.84 -5.91 11.59
CA THR A 138 23.46 -4.59 11.49
C THR A 138 23.32 -3.82 12.81
N ASP A 139 23.95 -2.67 12.89
CA ASP A 139 23.57 -1.66 13.88
C ASP A 139 22.11 -1.26 13.71
N PHE A 140 21.51 -0.73 14.79
CA PHE A 140 20.16 -0.18 14.74
C PHE A 140 20.17 1.19 14.06
N TYR A 141 19.48 1.28 12.93
CA TYR A 141 19.28 2.53 12.21
C TYR A 141 18.04 3.28 12.72
N PRO A 142 18.11 4.60 12.86
CA PRO A 142 16.95 5.40 13.20
C PRO A 142 15.90 5.35 12.08
N ALA A 143 14.65 5.26 12.48
CA ALA A 143 13.50 5.26 11.59
C ALA A 143 12.34 6.04 12.21
N THR A 144 11.42 6.49 11.38
CA THR A 144 10.15 7.08 11.82
C THR A 144 9.03 6.07 11.60
N GLY A 145 8.32 5.71 12.66
CA GLY A 145 7.08 4.94 12.53
C GLY A 145 5.99 5.78 11.87
N LEU A 146 5.26 5.20 10.93
CA LEU A 146 4.16 5.86 10.19
C LEU A 146 2.80 5.27 10.52
N ASP A 147 2.76 3.98 10.77
CA ASP A 147 1.57 3.23 11.17
C ASP A 147 1.96 2.01 11.99
N ILE A 148 1.02 1.53 12.81
CA ILE A 148 1.19 0.32 13.61
C ILE A 148 -0.10 -0.48 13.70
N SER A 149 0.04 -1.79 13.77
CA SER A 149 -1.02 -2.76 14.08
C SER A 149 -0.46 -3.86 14.99
N SER A 150 -1.32 -4.76 15.46
CA SER A 150 -0.88 -5.93 16.22
C SER A 150 0.08 -6.86 15.48
N MET A 151 0.12 -6.79 14.15
CA MET A 151 0.88 -7.73 13.30
C MET A 151 1.96 -7.06 12.47
N GLY A 152 2.20 -5.75 12.65
CA GLY A 152 3.23 -5.11 11.85
C GLY A 152 3.25 -3.59 11.96
N VAL A 153 4.23 -3.00 11.32
CA VAL A 153 4.55 -1.59 11.38
C VAL A 153 4.97 -1.06 10.01
N GLY A 154 4.57 0.16 9.70
CA GLY A 154 5.10 0.94 8.59
C GLY A 154 6.18 1.89 9.09
N LEU A 155 7.36 1.86 8.48
CA LEU A 155 8.50 2.71 8.83
C LEU A 155 8.93 3.57 7.66
N HIS A 156 9.35 4.78 7.93
CA HIS A 156 10.16 5.59 7.03
C HIS A 156 11.63 5.51 7.47
N ILE A 157 12.48 5.01 6.60
CA ILE A 157 13.91 4.85 6.83
C ILE A 157 14.64 5.82 5.91
N LYS A 158 15.35 6.78 6.50
CA LYS A 158 16.05 7.85 5.77
C LYS A 158 17.55 7.72 5.97
N PRO A 159 18.33 7.31 4.95
CA PRO A 159 19.78 7.34 5.04
C PRO A 159 20.29 8.78 5.15
N THR A 160 21.36 8.96 5.90
CA THR A 160 22.07 10.25 6.00
C THR A 160 23.52 10.04 5.62
N PRO A 161 24.28 11.10 5.27
CA PRO A 161 25.71 10.97 4.98
C PRO A 161 26.53 10.37 6.14
N THR A 162 26.08 10.58 7.37
CA THR A 162 26.71 10.07 8.60
C THR A 162 26.20 8.69 9.02
N CYS A 163 25.07 8.26 8.43
CA CYS A 163 24.45 6.95 8.71
C CYS A 163 23.94 6.36 7.39
N PRO A 164 24.84 5.79 6.57
CA PRO A 164 24.47 5.10 5.34
C PRO A 164 23.73 3.82 5.70
N ILE A 165 22.50 3.69 5.21
CA ILE A 165 21.64 2.54 5.49
C ILE A 165 21.60 1.66 4.23
N PRO A 166 21.78 0.34 4.34
CA PRO A 166 21.63 -0.55 3.20
C PRO A 166 20.20 -0.50 2.68
N ARG A 167 20.03 -0.66 1.36
CA ARG A 167 18.70 -0.76 0.76
C ARG A 167 17.96 -1.97 1.32
N PRO A 168 16.77 -1.80 1.90
CA PRO A 168 15.95 -2.92 2.36
C PRO A 168 15.61 -3.86 1.21
N LEU A 169 15.52 -5.15 1.49
CA LEU A 169 15.11 -6.17 0.53
C LEU A 169 13.76 -6.77 0.94
N LEU A 170 12.94 -7.17 -0.03
CA LEU A 170 11.72 -7.92 0.24
C LEU A 170 12.07 -9.25 0.92
N GLN A 171 11.24 -9.66 1.89
CA GLN A 171 11.41 -10.86 2.71
C GLN A 171 12.65 -10.84 3.64
N GLN A 172 13.36 -9.73 3.69
CA GLN A 172 14.48 -9.57 4.63
C GLN A 172 13.98 -9.59 6.07
N GLN A 173 14.64 -10.38 6.90
CA GLN A 173 14.37 -10.41 8.35
C GLN A 173 14.96 -9.16 9.02
N VAL A 174 14.22 -8.61 9.97
CA VAL A 174 14.58 -7.39 10.68
C VAL A 174 14.22 -7.48 12.15
N LEU A 175 14.95 -6.73 12.98
CA LEU A 175 14.55 -6.40 14.34
C LEU A 175 14.05 -4.96 14.36
N VAL A 176 12.93 -4.72 15.03
CA VAL A 176 12.32 -3.40 15.15
C VAL A 176 12.08 -3.08 16.61
N THR A 177 12.45 -1.89 17.01
CA THR A 177 12.07 -1.32 18.31
C THR A 177 11.31 -0.02 18.05
N GLY A 178 10.35 0.31 18.91
CA GLY A 178 9.61 1.56 18.76
C GLY A 178 9.02 2.04 20.09
N SER A 179 8.76 3.35 20.15
CA SER A 179 8.15 4.01 21.30
C SER A 179 6.92 4.79 20.84
N LEU A 180 5.74 4.22 21.10
CA LEU A 180 4.47 4.83 20.79
C LEU A 180 4.18 5.98 21.77
N PRO A 181 3.59 7.09 21.30
CA PRO A 181 3.34 8.26 22.14
C PRO A 181 2.32 7.99 23.27
N SER A 182 2.30 8.87 24.24
CA SER A 182 1.37 8.78 25.36
C SER A 182 -0.09 8.96 24.88
N VAL A 183 -0.99 8.15 25.45
CA VAL A 183 -2.44 8.26 25.26
C VAL A 183 -3.10 8.25 26.65
N ARG A 184 -3.43 9.41 27.17
CA ARG A 184 -4.05 9.53 28.50
C ARG A 184 -5.56 9.22 28.46
N PRO A 185 -6.09 8.60 29.52
CA PRO A 185 -5.42 8.16 30.73
C PRO A 185 -4.74 6.78 30.63
N GLU A 186 -5.04 5.97 29.59
CA GLU A 186 -4.72 4.53 29.53
C GLU A 186 -3.20 4.24 29.39
N PHE A 187 -2.49 5.10 28.63
CA PHE A 187 -1.04 4.96 28.37
C PHE A 187 -0.32 6.30 28.64
N PRO A 188 -0.20 6.74 29.89
CA PRO A 188 0.37 8.05 30.21
C PRO A 188 1.85 8.20 29.81
N ASN A 189 2.60 7.10 29.79
CA ASN A 189 4.02 7.05 29.45
C ASN A 189 4.28 6.52 28.02
N GLY A 190 3.21 6.38 27.23
CA GLY A 190 3.31 5.71 25.93
C GLY A 190 3.48 4.19 26.04
N LEU A 191 3.96 3.55 24.99
CA LEU A 191 4.21 2.12 24.94
C LEU A 191 5.45 1.84 24.11
N SER A 192 6.48 1.21 24.71
CA SER A 192 7.63 0.70 23.96
C SER A 192 7.41 -0.76 23.56
N PHE A 193 7.95 -1.13 22.41
CA PHE A 193 7.88 -2.49 21.90
C PHE A 193 9.17 -2.90 21.19
N GLU A 194 9.38 -4.21 21.15
CA GLU A 194 10.42 -4.86 20.35
C GLU A 194 9.80 -6.06 19.64
N ALA A 195 10.18 -6.25 18.37
CA ALA A 195 9.67 -7.35 17.56
C ALA A 195 10.67 -7.77 16.49
N SER A 196 10.69 -9.06 16.16
CA SER A 196 11.27 -9.53 14.90
C SER A 196 10.21 -9.48 13.81
N GLY A 197 10.61 -9.20 12.59
CA GLY A 197 9.69 -9.09 11.48
C GLY A 197 10.34 -9.36 10.14
N GLU A 198 9.51 -9.34 9.12
CA GLU A 198 9.90 -9.53 7.73
C GLU A 198 9.39 -8.36 6.88
N VAL A 199 10.26 -7.84 6.02
CA VAL A 199 9.91 -6.78 5.05
C VAL A 199 8.92 -7.31 4.02
N ARG A 200 7.72 -6.73 3.97
CA ARG A 200 6.63 -7.13 3.07
C ARG A 200 6.42 -6.18 1.90
N ASN A 201 6.75 -4.92 2.08
CA ASN A 201 6.71 -3.96 1.00
C ASN A 201 7.79 -2.89 1.16
N ILE A 202 8.21 -2.31 0.03
CA ILE A 202 9.18 -1.22 -0.03
C ILE A 202 8.69 -0.25 -1.09
N THR A 203 8.59 1.03 -0.71
CA THR A 203 8.30 2.13 -1.64
C THR A 203 9.41 3.15 -1.52
N GLU A 204 10.04 3.50 -2.65
CA GLU A 204 11.04 4.56 -2.67
C GLU A 204 10.35 5.91 -2.47
N MET A 205 10.89 6.70 -1.54
CA MET A 205 10.50 8.06 -1.26
C MET A 205 11.74 8.93 -1.49
N GLY A 206 11.61 10.11 -2.07
CA GLY A 206 12.74 10.93 -2.55
C GLY A 206 14.01 10.95 -1.70
N THR A 207 13.92 10.76 -0.38
CA THR A 207 15.06 10.77 0.56
C THR A 207 15.28 9.44 1.29
N GLY A 208 14.57 8.37 0.93
CA GLY A 208 14.68 7.09 1.64
C GLY A 208 13.64 6.07 1.20
N TRP A 209 13.21 5.22 2.12
CA TRP A 209 12.27 4.14 1.85
C TRP A 209 11.14 4.14 2.87
N ARG A 210 9.92 3.96 2.39
CA ARG A 210 8.82 3.48 3.20
C ARG A 210 8.85 1.96 3.17
N VAL A 211 8.92 1.36 4.35
CA VAL A 211 9.03 -0.10 4.51
C VAL A 211 7.88 -0.60 5.36
N GLY A 212 7.11 -1.53 4.83
CA GLY A 212 6.09 -2.27 5.59
C GLY A 212 6.70 -3.56 6.14
N ILE A 213 6.64 -3.74 7.44
CA ILE A 213 7.19 -4.88 8.16
C ILE A 213 6.04 -5.65 8.81
N MET A 214 5.98 -6.96 8.55
CA MET A 214 5.09 -7.87 9.26
C MET A 214 5.86 -8.51 10.41
N PHE A 215 5.32 -8.48 11.61
CA PHE A 215 5.92 -9.15 12.76
C PHE A 215 5.87 -10.66 12.58
N THR A 216 7.02 -11.30 12.72
CA THR A 216 7.17 -12.76 12.73
C THR A 216 7.29 -13.31 14.16
N SER A 217 7.81 -12.48 15.07
CA SER A 217 7.88 -12.78 16.49
C SER A 217 7.73 -11.49 17.30
N ILE A 218 6.78 -11.50 18.21
CA ILE A 218 6.54 -10.44 19.19
C ILE A 218 5.98 -11.10 20.45
N GLU A 219 6.38 -10.62 21.62
CA GLU A 219 5.82 -11.09 22.88
C GLU A 219 4.29 -10.87 22.89
N ARG A 220 3.51 -11.92 23.23
CA ARG A 220 2.06 -11.87 23.21
C ARG A 220 1.49 -10.73 24.07
N ARG A 221 2.07 -10.48 25.23
CA ARG A 221 1.67 -9.37 26.10
C ARG A 221 1.87 -8.02 25.41
N THR A 222 3.01 -7.84 24.76
CA THR A 222 3.33 -6.63 24.00
C THR A 222 2.36 -6.46 22.83
N GLN A 223 2.02 -7.54 22.13
CA GLN A 223 1.03 -7.54 21.05
C GLN A 223 -0.36 -7.09 21.55
N ASP A 224 -0.82 -7.63 22.69
CA ASP A 224 -2.10 -7.25 23.30
C ASP A 224 -2.10 -5.78 23.75
N LEU A 225 -0.97 -5.28 24.28
CA LEU A 225 -0.80 -3.87 24.64
C LEU A 225 -0.83 -2.95 23.41
N ILE A 226 -0.24 -3.35 22.28
CA ILE A 226 -0.34 -2.59 21.02
C ILE A 226 -1.80 -2.48 20.58
N VAL A 227 -2.56 -3.57 20.64
CA VAL A 227 -4.00 -3.54 20.32
C VAL A 227 -4.75 -2.56 21.23
N ALA A 228 -4.54 -2.66 22.53
CA ALA A 228 -5.18 -1.78 23.51
C ALA A 228 -4.78 -0.30 23.29
N TRP A 229 -3.52 -0.05 22.99
CA TRP A 229 -3.01 1.28 22.67
C TRP A 229 -3.65 1.84 21.39
N CYS A 230 -3.76 1.04 20.33
CA CYS A 230 -4.41 1.43 19.07
C CYS A 230 -5.87 1.88 19.31
N PHE A 231 -6.62 1.13 20.10
CA PHE A 231 -8.00 1.51 20.46
C PHE A 231 -8.07 2.77 21.34
N ALA A 232 -7.15 2.93 22.31
CA ALA A 232 -7.07 4.12 23.13
C ALA A 232 -6.77 5.37 22.28
N PHE A 233 -5.80 5.26 21.37
CA PHE A 233 -5.43 6.33 20.45
C PHE A 233 -6.60 6.73 19.53
N GLN A 234 -7.30 5.75 18.97
CA GLN A 234 -8.48 6.00 18.13
C GLN A 234 -9.61 6.71 18.90
N ARG A 235 -9.88 6.27 20.15
CA ARG A 235 -10.84 6.96 21.03
C ARG A 235 -10.44 8.41 21.32
N ARG A 236 -9.12 8.66 21.49
CA ARG A 236 -8.58 10.00 21.64
C ARG A 236 -8.86 10.87 20.41
N LEU A 237 -8.49 10.39 19.20
CA LEU A 237 -8.75 11.13 17.96
C LEU A 237 -10.23 11.48 17.79
N LYS A 238 -11.14 10.53 18.05
CA LYS A 238 -12.59 10.79 17.99
C LYS A 238 -13.04 11.85 18.99
N ARG A 239 -12.52 11.85 20.22
CA ARG A 239 -12.82 12.87 21.23
C ARG A 239 -12.32 14.27 20.85
N GLU A 240 -11.18 14.33 20.18
CA GLU A 240 -10.56 15.56 19.69
C GLU A 240 -11.15 16.04 18.34
N GLY A 241 -12.12 15.31 17.77
CA GLY A 241 -12.72 15.63 16.47
C GLY A 241 -11.77 15.47 15.29
N LEU A 242 -10.66 14.77 15.51
CA LEU A 242 -9.66 14.52 14.48
C LEU A 242 -10.08 13.33 13.62
N PRO A 243 -9.83 13.35 12.29
CA PRO A 243 -10.16 12.24 11.43
C PRO A 243 -9.36 11.00 11.82
N VAL A 244 -10.06 9.90 12.01
CA VAL A 244 -9.43 8.58 12.11
C VAL A 244 -9.06 8.19 10.68
N LEU A 245 -7.85 8.52 10.29
CA LEU A 245 -7.37 8.19 8.95
C LEU A 245 -7.07 6.68 8.89
N GLU A 246 -7.95 5.94 8.24
CA GLU A 246 -7.67 4.60 7.77
C GLU A 246 -7.08 4.74 6.36
N GLY A 247 -5.85 4.27 6.13
CA GLY A 247 -5.28 4.25 4.79
C GLY A 247 -3.92 4.94 4.59
N GLU A 248 -3.44 5.04 3.37
CA GLU A 248 -2.13 5.60 3.02
C GLU A 248 -2.15 7.14 3.00
N VAL A 249 -1.46 7.82 3.93
CA VAL A 249 -1.12 9.24 3.80
C VAL A 249 0.26 9.31 3.16
N VAL A 250 0.35 9.99 2.04
CA VAL A 250 1.62 10.56 1.59
C VAL A 250 1.79 11.84 2.40
N LEU A 251 2.55 11.78 3.48
CA LEU A 251 2.93 12.98 4.21
C LEU A 251 4.03 13.68 3.40
N ASP A 252 3.82 14.93 3.08
CA ASP A 252 4.85 15.85 2.62
C ASP A 252 5.89 16.05 3.76
N GLU A 253 7.16 16.30 3.42
CA GLU A 253 8.23 16.55 4.40
C GLU A 253 7.91 17.72 5.34
N ASN A 254 7.08 18.67 4.91
CA ASN A 254 6.66 19.82 5.72
C ASN A 254 5.57 19.43 6.74
N GLU A 255 4.64 18.55 6.37
CA GLU A 255 3.60 18.04 7.29
C GLU A 255 4.21 17.20 8.41
N VAL A 256 5.28 16.46 8.11
CA VAL A 256 6.05 15.71 9.13
C VAL A 256 6.72 16.68 10.11
N LYS A 257 7.32 17.78 9.63
CA LYS A 257 7.97 18.78 10.48
C LYS A 257 6.99 19.53 11.38
N GLU A 258 5.82 19.89 10.85
CA GLU A 258 4.78 20.59 11.64
C GLU A 258 4.15 19.69 12.72
N ALA A 259 4.03 18.37 12.46
CA ALA A 259 3.55 17.41 13.44
C ALA A 259 4.51 17.22 14.62
N TRP A 260 5.81 17.52 14.44
CA TRP A 260 6.85 17.42 15.47
C TRP A 260 6.99 18.69 16.31
N GLN A 261 6.43 19.82 15.85
CA GLN A 261 6.50 21.11 16.55
C GLN A 261 5.28 21.41 17.42
N ARG A 262 4.27 20.55 17.42
CA ARG A 262 3.07 20.60 18.27
C ARG A 262 3.11 19.51 19.35
#